data_5df343671f0f9e23de1d96447a7684c9
#
_entry.id   5df343671f0f9e23de1d96447a7684c9
#
_cell.length_a   1.000
_cell.length_b   1.000
_cell.length_c   1.000
_cell.angle_alpha   90.00
_cell.angle_beta   90.00
_cell.angle_gamma   90.00
#
_symmetry.space_group_name_H-M   'P 1'
#
loop_
_entity.id
_entity.type
_entity.pdbx_description
1 polymer ?
#
loop_
_entity_poly.entity_id
_entity_poly.type
_entity_poly.pdbx_seq_one_letter_code
_entity_poly.pdbx_strand_id
1 'polypeptide(L)'
;MRKNGTEAPNEEEPAPDKNFVASLEKGLAVLTCFGRQHSRLNVSEVARLTGSTPASARRSLLTLRALGYIDSDGKRFWLLPKALLVAHAYLASRPEPSVAQPLLDALSERTRESASLALLQDDDAIIICLLYTSPSPRDS
;
A
#
# COMPACT_ATOMS: atom_id res chain seq x y z
N MET A 1 -49.49 -35.59 1.53
CA MET A 1 -48.10 -35.62 1.06
C MET A 1 -47.48 -34.27 1.40
N ARG A 2 -46.75 -34.18 2.50
CA ARG A 2 -46.14 -32.95 2.97
C ARG A 2 -44.73 -32.86 2.40
N LYS A 3 -44.47 -31.85 1.59
CA LYS A 3 -43.13 -31.53 1.16
C LYS A 3 -42.49 -30.65 2.25
N ASN A 4 -41.59 -31.24 3.02
CA ASN A 4 -40.70 -30.45 3.87
C ASN A 4 -39.71 -29.75 2.97
N GLY A 5 -39.96 -28.47 2.72
CA GLY A 5 -38.95 -27.54 2.22
C GLY A 5 -38.03 -27.22 3.38
N THR A 6 -36.84 -27.77 3.37
CA THR A 6 -35.76 -27.30 4.23
C THR A 6 -35.29 -26.00 3.64
N GLU A 7 -35.80 -24.88 4.14
CA GLU A 7 -35.18 -23.59 3.93
C GLU A 7 -33.79 -23.61 4.59
N ALA A 8 -32.77 -23.47 3.75
CA ALA A 8 -31.43 -23.22 4.26
C ALA A 8 -31.47 -21.93 5.11
N PRO A 9 -30.78 -21.86 6.26
CA PRO A 9 -30.73 -20.65 7.01
C PRO A 9 -30.11 -19.57 6.12
N ASN A 10 -30.83 -18.48 5.92
CA ASN A 10 -30.26 -17.25 5.38
C ASN A 10 -29.09 -16.90 6.29
N GLU A 11 -27.88 -17.05 5.80
CA GLU A 11 -26.75 -16.39 6.39
C GLU A 11 -27.00 -14.90 6.20
N GLU A 12 -27.57 -14.28 7.23
CA GLU A 12 -27.67 -12.84 7.28
C GLU A 12 -26.23 -12.32 7.19
N GLU A 13 -25.91 -11.60 6.11
CA GLU A 13 -24.67 -10.84 6.03
C GLU A 13 -24.60 -9.98 7.29
N PRO A 14 -23.48 -10.01 8.03
CA PRO A 14 -23.36 -9.21 9.23
C PRO A 14 -23.60 -7.74 8.87
N ALA A 15 -24.47 -7.09 9.64
CA ALA A 15 -24.74 -5.66 9.46
C ALA A 15 -23.42 -4.88 9.43
N PRO A 16 -23.23 -3.93 8.49
CA PRO A 16 -21.99 -3.17 8.42
C PRO A 16 -21.74 -2.49 9.78
N ASP A 17 -20.49 -2.62 10.26
CA ASP A 17 -20.08 -1.97 11.49
C ASP A 17 -20.26 -0.45 11.35
N LYS A 18 -21.04 0.16 12.26
CA LYS A 18 -21.30 1.60 12.27
C LYS A 18 -20.02 2.42 12.49
N ASN A 19 -18.99 1.82 13.05
CA ASN A 19 -17.70 2.44 13.30
C ASN A 19 -16.76 2.34 12.09
N PHE A 20 -17.12 1.56 11.10
CA PHE A 20 -16.31 1.40 9.89
C PHE A 20 -16.56 2.55 8.92
N VAL A 21 -15.51 3.29 8.59
CA VAL A 21 -15.57 4.44 7.67
C VAL A 21 -15.17 3.98 6.27
N ALA A 22 -16.15 3.68 5.45
CA ALA A 22 -15.93 3.16 4.10
C ALA A 22 -15.14 4.12 3.20
N SER A 23 -15.32 5.43 3.36
CA SER A 23 -14.55 6.43 2.61
C SER A 23 -13.07 6.43 2.96
N LEU A 24 -12.71 6.13 4.21
CA LEU A 24 -11.32 5.99 4.62
C LEU A 24 -10.68 4.74 4.00
N GLU A 25 -11.38 3.62 4.01
CA GLU A 25 -10.93 2.40 3.33
C GLU A 25 -10.65 2.66 1.85
N LYS A 26 -11.57 3.33 1.17
CA LYS A 26 -11.42 3.67 -0.25
C LYS A 26 -10.22 4.60 -0.50
N GLY A 27 -10.05 5.59 0.35
CA GLY A 27 -8.91 6.52 0.26
C GLY A 27 -7.57 5.81 0.44
N LEU A 28 -7.46 4.91 1.42
CA LEU A 28 -6.25 4.11 1.64
C LEU A 28 -5.99 3.15 0.48
N ALA A 29 -7.02 2.52 -0.08
CA ALA A 29 -6.90 1.67 -1.25
C ALA A 29 -6.35 2.45 -2.44
N VAL A 30 -6.81 3.67 -2.67
CA VAL A 30 -6.30 4.56 -3.72
C VAL A 30 -4.84 4.92 -3.46
N LEU A 31 -4.49 5.32 -2.24
CA LEU A 31 -3.13 5.69 -1.88
C LEU A 31 -2.14 4.53 -2.10
N THR A 32 -2.56 3.31 -1.80
CA THR A 32 -1.72 2.11 -1.88
C THR A 32 -1.72 1.43 -3.25
N CYS A 33 -2.54 1.86 -4.19
CA CYS A 33 -2.56 1.28 -5.54
C CYS A 33 -1.39 1.76 -6.41
N PHE A 34 -0.71 2.83 -6.03
CA PHE A 34 0.49 3.31 -6.71
C PHE A 34 1.68 2.40 -6.40
N GLY A 35 2.59 2.29 -7.35
CA GLY A 35 3.78 1.47 -7.18
C GLY A 35 4.72 1.58 -8.37
N ARG A 36 5.72 0.72 -8.40
CA ARG A 36 6.77 0.76 -9.40
C ARG A 36 6.25 0.65 -10.84
N GLN A 37 5.27 -0.23 -11.07
CA GLN A 37 4.65 -0.43 -12.38
C GLN A 37 3.48 0.53 -12.64
N HIS A 38 3.03 1.21 -11.59
CA HIS A 38 1.88 2.10 -11.58
C HIS A 38 2.26 3.42 -10.92
N SER A 39 3.31 4.06 -11.43
CA SER A 39 3.81 5.31 -10.83
C SER A 39 2.95 6.53 -11.18
N ARG A 40 2.31 6.51 -12.33
CA ARG A 40 1.39 7.56 -12.79
C ARG A 40 0.12 6.91 -13.31
N LEU A 41 -1.00 7.27 -12.71
CA LEU A 41 -2.30 6.66 -12.98
C LEU A 41 -3.35 7.73 -13.26
N ASN A 42 -4.22 7.45 -14.22
CA ASN A 42 -5.43 8.24 -14.43
C ASN A 42 -6.58 7.70 -13.56
N VAL A 43 -7.71 8.42 -13.54
CA VAL A 43 -8.87 8.06 -12.71
C VAL A 43 -9.40 6.67 -13.05
N SER A 44 -9.49 6.33 -14.34
CA SER A 44 -10.01 5.04 -14.79
C SER A 44 -9.12 3.87 -14.34
N GLU A 45 -7.82 4.04 -14.44
CA GLU A 45 -6.85 3.04 -13.98
C GLU A 45 -6.93 2.83 -12.46
N VAL A 46 -7.03 3.90 -11.69
CA VAL A 46 -7.19 3.83 -10.23
C VAL A 46 -8.50 3.13 -9.87
N ALA A 47 -9.60 3.48 -10.53
CA ALA A 47 -10.89 2.82 -10.31
C ALA A 47 -10.81 1.31 -10.57
N ARG A 48 -10.16 0.91 -11.66
CA ARG A 48 -9.98 -0.50 -12.00
C ARG A 48 -9.11 -1.22 -10.97
N LEU A 49 -7.98 -0.64 -10.57
CA LEU A 49 -7.06 -1.26 -9.61
C LEU A 49 -7.66 -1.41 -8.22
N THR A 50 -8.51 -0.47 -7.81
CA THR A 50 -9.14 -0.47 -6.48
C THR A 50 -10.51 -1.14 -6.45
N GLY A 51 -11.05 -1.53 -7.60
CA GLY A 51 -12.40 -2.10 -7.69
C GLY A 51 -13.49 -1.09 -7.34
N SER A 52 -13.24 0.20 -7.52
CA SER A 52 -14.19 1.27 -7.22
C SER A 52 -14.76 1.89 -8.50
N THR A 53 -15.75 2.76 -8.33
CA THR A 53 -16.28 3.55 -9.45
C THR A 53 -15.33 4.70 -9.79
N PRO A 54 -15.31 5.19 -11.05
CA PRO A 54 -14.51 6.35 -11.40
C PRO A 54 -14.84 7.60 -10.56
N ALA A 55 -16.11 7.82 -10.23
CA ALA A 55 -16.52 8.94 -9.38
C ALA A 55 -15.93 8.82 -7.96
N SER A 56 -15.96 7.63 -7.37
CA SER A 56 -15.37 7.37 -6.05
C SER A 56 -13.86 7.53 -6.08
N ALA A 57 -13.19 6.94 -7.07
CA ALA A 57 -11.75 7.07 -7.25
C ALA A 57 -11.32 8.53 -7.40
N ARG A 58 -12.04 9.30 -8.22
CA ARG A 58 -11.77 10.72 -8.40
C ARG A 58 -11.88 11.51 -7.10
N ARG A 59 -12.92 11.28 -6.31
CA ARG A 59 -13.11 11.95 -5.02
C ARG A 59 -11.96 11.67 -4.06
N SER A 60 -11.54 10.42 -3.96
CA SER A 60 -10.40 10.04 -3.15
C SER A 60 -9.09 10.68 -3.64
N LEU A 61 -8.85 10.66 -4.95
CA LEU A 61 -7.67 11.29 -5.57
C LEU A 61 -7.61 12.79 -5.29
N LEU A 62 -8.72 13.50 -5.46
CA LEU A 62 -8.77 14.94 -5.20
C LEU A 62 -8.56 15.27 -3.73
N THR A 63 -9.09 14.44 -2.83
CA THR A 63 -8.87 14.59 -1.38
C THR A 63 -7.40 14.36 -1.02
N LEU A 64 -6.79 13.29 -1.52
CA LEU A 64 -5.38 12.99 -1.28
C LEU A 64 -4.47 14.08 -1.85
N ARG A 65 -4.84 14.64 -2.99
CA ARG A 65 -4.12 15.80 -3.57
C ARG A 65 -4.24 17.03 -2.68
N ALA A 66 -5.42 17.33 -2.18
CA ALA A 66 -5.65 18.44 -1.26
C ALA A 66 -4.85 18.30 0.04
N LEU A 67 -4.67 17.06 0.51
CA LEU A 67 -3.88 16.75 1.70
C LEU A 67 -2.37 16.70 1.43
N GLY A 68 -1.93 16.77 0.19
CA GLY A 68 -0.52 16.79 -0.18
C GLY A 68 0.16 15.42 -0.32
N TYR A 69 -0.61 14.33 -0.39
CA TYR A 69 -0.07 12.98 -0.57
C TYR A 69 0.18 12.61 -2.03
N ILE A 70 -0.56 13.20 -2.93
CA ILE A 70 -0.42 13.00 -4.38
C ILE A 70 -0.48 14.34 -5.09
N ASP A 71 0.04 14.36 -6.30
CA ASP A 71 -0.08 15.49 -7.21
C ASP A 71 -0.61 15.03 -8.56
N SER A 72 -0.93 15.99 -9.44
CA SER A 72 -1.53 15.72 -10.73
C SER A 72 -1.18 16.79 -11.74
N ASP A 73 -1.14 16.39 -13.01
CA ASP A 73 -1.07 17.30 -14.17
C ASP A 73 -2.45 17.58 -14.78
N GLY A 74 -3.52 17.10 -14.13
CA GLY A 74 -4.89 17.18 -14.60
C GLY A 74 -5.41 15.90 -15.25
N LYS A 75 -4.52 15.02 -15.70
CA LYS A 75 -4.86 13.72 -16.30
C LYS A 75 -4.38 12.55 -15.44
N ARG A 76 -3.15 12.63 -14.96
CA ARG A 76 -2.49 11.57 -14.21
C ARG A 76 -2.15 12.04 -12.83
N PHE A 77 -2.07 11.09 -11.92
CA PHE A 77 -1.74 11.30 -10.52
C PHE A 77 -0.50 10.49 -10.16
N TRP A 78 0.28 10.97 -9.21
CA TRP A 78 1.48 10.30 -8.68
C TRP A 78 1.68 10.65 -7.22
N LEU A 79 2.40 9.78 -6.50
CA LEU A 79 2.69 9.97 -5.08
C LEU A 79 3.67 11.13 -4.87
N LEU A 80 3.46 11.85 -3.78
CA LEU A 80 4.40 12.84 -3.25
C LEU A 80 5.16 12.28 -2.03
N PRO A 81 6.29 12.89 -1.66
CA PRO A 81 7.10 12.40 -0.54
C PRO A 81 6.39 12.34 0.81
N LYS A 82 5.30 13.08 1.00
CA LYS A 82 4.51 13.04 2.24
C LYS A 82 3.99 11.63 2.56
N ALA A 83 3.80 10.78 1.56
CA ALA A 83 3.41 9.39 1.75
C ALA A 83 4.44 8.61 2.59
N LEU A 84 5.70 9.02 2.61
CA LEU A 84 6.76 8.41 3.41
C LEU A 84 6.62 8.66 4.92
N LEU A 85 5.84 9.65 5.35
CA LEU A 85 5.70 9.97 6.77
C LEU A 85 5.17 8.79 7.59
N VAL A 86 4.24 8.03 7.04
CA VAL A 86 3.69 6.83 7.71
C VAL A 86 4.78 5.76 7.83
N ALA A 87 5.51 5.50 6.76
CA ALA A 87 6.61 4.54 6.76
C ALA A 87 7.73 4.97 7.70
N HIS A 88 8.08 6.25 7.70
CA HIS A 88 9.10 6.82 8.59
C HIS A 88 8.71 6.66 10.06
N ALA A 89 7.47 6.97 10.40
CA ALA A 89 6.96 6.79 11.77
C ALA A 89 7.05 5.33 12.23
N TYR A 90 6.69 4.39 11.36
CA TYR A 90 6.83 2.97 11.64
C TYR A 90 8.29 2.58 11.89
N LEU A 91 9.19 2.93 10.99
CA LEU A 91 10.61 2.58 11.09
C LEU A 91 11.26 3.21 12.33
N ALA A 92 10.89 4.44 12.67
CA ALA A 92 11.40 5.13 13.86
C ALA A 92 10.94 4.50 15.17
N SER A 93 9.77 3.85 15.18
CA SER A 93 9.19 3.22 16.37
C SER A 93 9.59 1.76 16.56
N ARG A 94 10.34 1.17 15.62
CA ARG A 94 10.72 -0.24 15.62
C ARG A 94 12.23 -0.42 15.64
N PRO A 95 12.76 -1.32 16.48
CA PRO A 95 14.21 -1.58 16.54
C PRO A 95 14.71 -2.48 15.40
N GLU A 96 13.85 -3.27 14.78
CA GLU A 96 14.24 -4.31 13.82
C GLU A 96 15.07 -3.79 12.64
N PRO A 97 14.72 -2.67 11.99
CA PRO A 97 15.54 -2.17 10.90
C PRO A 97 16.95 -1.76 11.34
N SER A 98 17.08 -1.16 12.50
CA SER A 98 18.38 -0.74 13.04
C SER A 98 19.29 -1.92 13.40
N VAL A 99 18.70 -3.00 13.91
CA VAL A 99 19.42 -4.23 14.24
C VAL A 99 19.77 -5.02 12.97
N ALA A 100 18.85 -5.10 12.03
CA ALA A 100 19.02 -5.87 10.81
C ALA A 100 19.95 -5.20 9.80
N GLN A 101 20.03 -3.88 9.76
CA GLN A 101 20.80 -3.15 8.73
C GLN A 101 22.28 -3.55 8.68
N PRO A 102 23.04 -3.62 9.78
CA PRO A 102 24.43 -4.07 9.74
C PRO A 102 24.58 -5.51 9.24
N LEU A 103 23.63 -6.39 9.58
CA LEU A 103 23.64 -7.79 9.12
C LEU A 103 23.39 -7.90 7.62
N LEU A 104 22.46 -7.10 7.11
CA LEU A 104 22.18 -7.03 5.68
C LEU A 104 23.34 -6.43 4.89
N ASP A 105 24.00 -5.40 5.44
CA ASP A 105 25.20 -4.81 4.85
C ASP A 105 26.31 -5.86 4.72
N ALA A 106 26.61 -6.58 5.80
CA ALA A 106 27.62 -7.62 5.82
C ALA A 106 27.30 -8.75 4.84
N LEU A 107 26.04 -9.18 4.77
CA LEU A 107 25.60 -10.23 3.86
C LEU A 107 25.72 -9.78 2.39
N SER A 108 25.30 -8.56 2.09
CA SER A 108 25.40 -7.98 0.75
C SER A 108 26.85 -7.85 0.29
N GLU A 109 27.76 -7.42 1.16
CA GLU A 109 29.19 -7.33 0.87
C GLU A 109 29.81 -8.71 0.60
N ARG A 110 29.45 -9.72 1.39
CA ARG A 110 29.99 -11.09 1.24
C ARG A 110 29.49 -11.79 -0.01
N THR A 111 28.24 -11.61 -0.35
CA THR A 111 27.60 -12.31 -1.49
C THR A 111 27.63 -11.49 -2.77
N ARG A 112 27.84 -10.18 -2.69
CA ARG A 112 27.68 -9.21 -3.77
C ARG A 112 26.30 -9.26 -4.41
N GLU A 113 25.28 -9.56 -3.60
CA GLU A 113 23.89 -9.60 -4.00
C GLU A 113 23.07 -8.67 -3.11
N SER A 114 21.89 -8.28 -3.56
CA SER A 114 20.99 -7.50 -2.73
C SER A 114 20.39 -8.36 -1.63
N ALA A 115 20.24 -7.76 -0.46
CA ALA A 115 19.60 -8.37 0.69
C ALA A 115 18.47 -7.46 1.20
N SER A 116 17.42 -8.07 1.75
CA SER A 116 16.28 -7.32 2.26
C SER A 116 15.70 -7.97 3.52
N LEU A 117 15.14 -7.14 4.39
CA LEU A 117 14.34 -7.58 5.52
C LEU A 117 12.87 -7.31 5.20
N ALA A 118 12.05 -8.33 5.30
CA ALA A 118 10.62 -8.25 5.10
C ALA A 118 9.87 -8.69 6.34
N LEU A 119 8.75 -8.04 6.62
CA LEU A 119 7.80 -8.46 7.63
C LEU A 119 6.53 -8.97 6.96
N LEU A 120 5.96 -10.01 7.53
CA LEU A 120 4.66 -10.52 7.08
C LEU A 120 3.55 -9.81 7.85
N GLN A 121 2.58 -9.33 7.09
CA GLN A 121 1.32 -8.87 7.63
C GLN A 121 0.21 -9.44 6.77
N ASP A 122 -0.67 -10.21 7.38
CA ASP A 122 -1.68 -11.03 6.66
C ASP A 122 -0.97 -11.89 5.60
N ASP A 123 -1.32 -11.76 4.34
CA ASP A 123 -0.66 -12.48 3.23
C ASP A 123 0.38 -11.63 2.49
N ASP A 124 0.67 -10.43 3.01
CA ASP A 124 1.60 -9.50 2.38
C ASP A 124 2.99 -9.54 3.04
N ALA A 125 4.02 -9.61 2.22
CA ALA A 125 5.39 -9.42 2.66
C ALA A 125 5.82 -7.97 2.39
N ILE A 126 6.06 -7.23 3.46
CA ILE A 126 6.44 -5.82 3.38
C ILE A 126 7.93 -5.68 3.61
N ILE A 127 8.64 -5.20 2.60
CA ILE A 127 10.08 -4.98 2.67
C ILE A 127 10.34 -3.67 3.39
N ILE A 128 11.04 -3.73 4.53
CA ILE A 128 11.38 -2.57 5.35
C ILE A 128 12.85 -2.17 5.29
N CYS A 129 13.73 -3.08 4.87
CA CYS A 129 15.14 -2.81 4.63
C CYS A 129 15.54 -3.45 3.31
N LEU A 130 16.12 -2.68 2.42
CA LEU A 130 16.60 -3.16 1.12
C LEU A 130 18.00 -2.65 0.85
N LEU A 131 18.90 -3.57 0.52
CA LEU A 131 20.25 -3.25 0.09
C LEU A 131 20.50 -3.72 -1.31
N TYR A 132 21.18 -2.90 -2.06
CA TYR A 132 21.67 -3.20 -3.40
C TYR A 132 23.19 -3.30 -3.40
N THR A 133 23.69 -4.23 -4.15
CA THR A 133 25.15 -4.39 -4.37
C THR A 133 25.71 -3.44 -5.41
N SER A 134 24.89 -2.66 -6.04
CA SER A 134 25.35 -1.67 -7.02
C SER A 134 26.33 -0.72 -6.36
N PRO A 135 27.47 -0.41 -7.01
CA PRO A 135 28.36 0.62 -6.51
C PRO A 135 27.58 1.90 -6.33
N SER A 136 27.82 2.53 -5.18
CA SER A 136 27.19 3.82 -4.88
C SER A 136 27.44 4.79 -6.03
N PRO A 137 26.41 5.50 -6.54
CA PRO A 137 26.62 6.52 -7.57
C PRO A 137 27.44 7.72 -7.07
N ARG A 138 28.00 7.62 -5.88
CA ARG A 138 28.79 8.64 -5.24
C ARG A 138 30.27 8.37 -5.30
N ASP A 139 30.77 8.00 -6.42
CA ASP A 139 32.19 8.16 -6.66
C ASP A 139 32.38 9.45 -7.46
N SER A 140 32.36 10.49 -6.73
CA SER A 140 32.99 11.70 -7.21
C SER A 140 34.47 11.66 -6.90
#